data_7fb4d501ba707dad095dc5c398e0cd80
#
_entry.id   7fb4d501ba707dad095dc5c398e0cd80
#
_cell.length_a   1.000
_cell.length_b   1.000
_cell.length_c   1.000
_cell.angle_alpha   90.00
_cell.angle_beta   90.00
_cell.angle_gamma   90.00
#
_symmetry.space_group_name_H-M   'P 1'
#
loop_
_entity.id
_entity.type
_entity.pdbx_description
1 polymer ?
#
loop_
_entity_poly.entity_id
_entity_poly.type
_entity_poly.pdbx_seq_one_letter_code
_entity_poly.pdbx_strand_id
1 'polypeptide(L)'
;MSVFKKLAGETVIYGVPSIVGRFLNWWLTPLYCLMFLPDEFGILSNILAYVAFLQVVLTYGMETSYFRFAGRSEFPEKVFTTTMVSLGITSLIFIALVLGFSNQISTWISYEGHRNYIIWMGITVALDAISSIPFAKLRLASKPVRFAVLKSINIALSISLNVFWIYLCPKILHSYPGSIIHYIYNPNIGIGYAFLSYLVASAVTLLLFLPDLKIKVKNFDYSLLQRMLKYGWPILVIGIAGMVNLNIDKILLPKFLSGSANPIYELGVYSASGKLAILMALFIQAFRFSFEPFLFSHYKNEDSKKVYAVIMKYFVILGLLIFLGVMFYMDIFKFFIGSTHSGYHEGIKVVPWLLMGNLFLGIFYTQSLWYKLTDQTYFGARFAIIGAIITIVLNIILIPMYGYMACGYAFFAASLVMTVASYLVGHKYFPVKYDLKRIGLYFLVSLILYLVEITVVFKNLILKLSFNSFLLLLFFTFIWYNEKSDLRGLISFKRR
;
A
#
# COMPACT_ATOMS: atom_id res chain seq x y z
N MET A 1 14.67 28.68 14.41
CA MET A 1 14.32 27.66 13.39
C MET A 1 13.00 28.06 12.77
N SER A 2 12.90 28.22 11.44
CA SER A 2 11.62 28.55 10.81
C SER A 2 10.62 27.41 11.04
N VAL A 3 9.34 27.75 11.28
CA VAL A 3 8.22 26.80 11.44
C VAL A 3 8.24 25.72 10.34
N PHE A 4 8.68 26.10 9.16
CA PHE A 4 8.85 25.23 7.99
C PHE A 4 9.93 24.13 8.19
N LYS A 5 11.06 24.45 8.82
CA LYS A 5 12.14 23.50 9.08
C LYS A 5 11.72 22.47 10.15
N LYS A 6 10.90 22.89 11.10
CA LYS A 6 10.29 22.01 12.13
C LYS A 6 9.25 21.08 11.51
N LEU A 7 8.33 21.61 10.70
CA LEU A 7 7.30 20.80 10.00
C LEU A 7 7.91 19.80 9.04
N ALA A 8 8.91 20.19 8.25
CA ALA A 8 9.62 19.28 7.35
C ALA A 8 10.34 18.17 8.12
N GLY A 9 11.01 18.50 9.23
CA GLY A 9 11.65 17.53 10.10
C GLY A 9 10.67 16.54 10.74
N GLU A 10 9.55 17.01 11.27
CA GLU A 10 8.50 16.15 11.82
C GLU A 10 7.88 15.25 10.75
N THR A 11 7.58 15.77 9.55
CA THR A 11 7.05 14.99 8.44
C THR A 11 7.99 13.84 8.05
N VAL A 12 9.29 14.08 8.00
CA VAL A 12 10.30 13.05 7.74
C VAL A 12 10.30 11.99 8.85
N ILE A 13 10.29 12.39 10.12
CA ILE A 13 10.32 11.46 11.26
C ILE A 13 9.05 10.58 11.31
N TYR A 14 7.88 11.09 10.93
CA TYR A 14 6.64 10.30 10.84
C TYR A 14 6.59 9.44 9.57
N GLY A 15 7.12 9.92 8.46
CA GLY A 15 7.06 9.25 7.16
C GLY A 15 8.06 8.11 7.01
N VAL A 16 9.31 8.32 7.47
CA VAL A 16 10.40 7.33 7.33
C VAL A 16 10.04 5.97 7.94
N PRO A 17 9.55 5.83 9.18
CA PRO A 17 9.18 4.52 9.72
C PRO A 17 8.10 3.81 8.88
N SER A 18 7.18 4.56 8.30
CA SER A 18 6.12 3.99 7.46
C SER A 18 6.66 3.48 6.12
N ILE A 19 7.58 4.20 5.49
CA ILE A 19 8.23 3.78 4.23
C ILE A 19 9.16 2.60 4.50
N VAL A 20 10.02 2.72 5.51
CA VAL A 20 10.95 1.65 5.91
C VAL A 20 10.18 0.38 6.30
N GLY A 21 9.08 0.51 7.05
CA GLY A 21 8.25 -0.63 7.40
C GLY A 21 7.64 -1.34 6.19
N ARG A 22 7.18 -0.60 5.19
CA ARG A 22 6.67 -1.20 3.94
C ARG A 22 7.79 -1.86 3.14
N PHE A 23 8.96 -1.24 3.07
CA PHE A 23 10.13 -1.81 2.41
C PHE A 23 10.59 -3.10 3.11
N LEU A 24 10.67 -3.11 4.43
CA LEU A 24 11.06 -4.29 5.20
C LEU A 24 10.02 -5.41 5.12
N ASN A 25 8.72 -5.10 5.15
CA ASN A 25 7.67 -6.09 4.91
C ASN A 25 7.69 -6.64 3.47
N TRP A 26 8.05 -5.81 2.50
CA TRP A 26 8.28 -6.27 1.13
C TRP A 26 9.47 -7.23 1.06
N TRP A 27 10.53 -6.97 1.84
CA TRP A 27 11.72 -7.83 1.93
C TRP A 27 11.44 -9.22 2.53
N LEU A 28 10.30 -9.41 3.23
CA LEU A 28 9.85 -10.75 3.66
C LEU A 28 9.34 -11.61 2.50
N THR A 29 9.04 -11.03 1.34
CA THR A 29 8.51 -11.79 0.20
C THR A 29 9.45 -12.91 -0.27
N PRO A 30 10.76 -12.69 -0.46
CA PRO A 30 11.70 -13.76 -0.79
C PRO A 30 11.68 -14.90 0.23
N LEU A 31 11.56 -14.59 1.52
CA LEU A 31 11.47 -15.59 2.57
C LEU A 31 10.22 -16.46 2.40
N TYR A 32 9.07 -15.85 2.16
CA TYR A 32 7.83 -16.59 1.94
C TYR A 32 7.88 -17.44 0.66
N CYS A 33 8.37 -16.87 -0.45
CA CYS A 33 8.46 -17.60 -1.71
C CYS A 33 9.55 -18.68 -1.70
N LEU A 34 10.53 -18.61 -0.78
CA LEU A 34 11.54 -19.64 -0.56
C LEU A 34 10.97 -20.83 0.22
N MET A 35 10.16 -20.55 1.23
CA MET A 35 9.72 -21.53 2.22
C MET A 35 8.35 -22.14 1.88
N PHE A 36 7.54 -21.49 1.08
CA PHE A 36 6.15 -21.86 0.81
C PHE A 36 5.84 -21.95 -0.68
N LEU A 37 4.91 -22.83 -1.04
CA LEU A 37 4.34 -22.92 -2.37
C LEU A 37 3.40 -21.75 -2.67
N PRO A 38 3.07 -21.50 -3.95
CA PRO A 38 2.17 -20.41 -4.32
C PRO A 38 0.80 -20.45 -3.64
N ASP A 39 0.21 -21.62 -3.41
CA ASP A 39 -1.07 -21.77 -2.74
C ASP A 39 -1.03 -21.27 -1.28
N GLU A 40 -0.01 -21.61 -0.50
CA GLU A 40 0.16 -21.11 0.85
C GLU A 40 0.33 -19.57 0.86
N PHE A 41 1.14 -19.03 -0.05
CA PHE A 41 1.30 -17.58 -0.19
C PHE A 41 0.01 -16.91 -0.69
N GLY A 42 -0.81 -17.62 -1.46
CA GLY A 42 -2.16 -17.23 -1.86
C GLY A 42 -3.08 -17.06 -0.65
N ILE A 43 -3.09 -18.04 0.27
CA ILE A 43 -3.84 -17.97 1.55
C ILE A 43 -3.44 -16.71 2.34
N LEU A 44 -2.13 -16.49 2.51
CA LEU A 44 -1.63 -15.29 3.20
C LEU A 44 -2.15 -14.01 2.56
N SER A 45 -2.02 -13.90 1.23
CA SER A 45 -2.40 -12.71 0.48
C SER A 45 -3.90 -12.44 0.51
N ASN A 46 -4.73 -13.49 0.45
CA ASN A 46 -6.17 -13.38 0.51
C ASN A 46 -6.65 -12.92 1.90
N ILE A 47 -6.15 -13.56 2.97
CA ILE A 47 -6.51 -13.19 4.34
C ILE A 47 -6.07 -11.73 4.63
N LEU A 48 -4.87 -11.33 4.22
CA LEU A 48 -4.40 -9.95 4.38
C LEU A 48 -5.26 -8.94 3.59
N ALA A 49 -5.84 -9.33 2.45
CA ALA A 49 -6.79 -8.50 1.74
C ALA A 49 -8.08 -8.28 2.54
N TYR A 50 -8.67 -9.34 3.13
CA TYR A 50 -9.81 -9.18 4.05
C TYR A 50 -9.47 -8.30 5.24
N VAL A 51 -8.29 -8.50 5.85
CA VAL A 51 -7.80 -7.68 6.97
C VAL A 51 -7.74 -6.21 6.61
N ALA A 52 -7.27 -5.86 5.41
CA ALA A 52 -7.21 -4.48 4.96
C ALA A 52 -8.59 -3.80 4.89
N PHE A 53 -9.63 -4.52 4.46
CA PHE A 53 -11.02 -4.04 4.50
C PHE A 53 -11.54 -3.92 5.93
N LEU A 54 -11.36 -4.97 6.73
CA LEU A 54 -11.84 -5.00 8.11
C LEU A 54 -11.21 -3.89 8.96
N GLN A 55 -9.94 -3.58 8.73
CA GLN A 55 -9.24 -2.48 9.40
C GLN A 55 -9.91 -1.13 9.14
N VAL A 56 -10.33 -0.84 7.90
CA VAL A 56 -11.04 0.39 7.54
C VAL A 56 -12.43 0.40 8.16
N VAL A 57 -13.15 -0.74 8.11
CA VAL A 57 -14.50 -0.86 8.68
C VAL A 57 -14.45 -0.69 10.20
N LEU A 58 -13.48 -1.33 10.89
CA LEU A 58 -13.42 -1.30 12.35
C LEU A 58 -12.90 0.04 12.90
N THR A 59 -12.13 0.79 12.12
CA THR A 59 -11.70 2.15 12.51
C THR A 59 -12.72 3.22 12.14
N TYR A 60 -13.66 2.95 11.23
CA TYR A 60 -14.78 3.78 10.77
C TYR A 60 -14.52 5.30 10.75
N GLY A 61 -13.32 5.69 10.30
CA GLY A 61 -12.91 7.09 10.16
C GLY A 61 -12.59 7.81 11.47
N MET A 62 -12.55 7.08 12.61
CA MET A 62 -12.33 7.67 13.94
C MET A 62 -10.96 8.31 14.11
N GLU A 63 -9.93 7.83 13.43
CA GLU A 63 -8.61 8.46 13.48
C GLU A 63 -8.66 9.90 12.95
N THR A 64 -9.28 10.12 11.80
CA THR A 64 -9.43 11.46 11.20
C THR A 64 -10.39 12.32 12.01
N SER A 65 -11.47 11.72 12.54
CA SER A 65 -12.40 12.40 13.45
C SER A 65 -11.67 12.86 14.71
N TYR A 66 -10.85 12.00 15.30
CA TYR A 66 -10.04 12.35 16.47
C TYR A 66 -9.14 13.56 16.20
N PHE A 67 -8.38 13.56 15.08
CA PHE A 67 -7.54 14.72 14.72
C PHE A 67 -8.33 16.03 14.63
N ARG A 68 -9.50 15.98 13.97
CA ARG A 68 -10.32 17.19 13.81
C ARG A 68 -10.88 17.70 15.12
N PHE A 69 -11.45 16.80 15.93
CA PHE A 69 -12.16 17.20 17.15
C PHE A 69 -11.18 17.48 18.30
N ALA A 70 -10.14 16.69 18.49
CA ALA A 70 -9.17 16.91 19.55
C ALA A 70 -8.29 18.14 19.28
N GLY A 71 -7.95 18.43 18.01
CA GLY A 71 -7.15 19.61 17.66
C GLY A 71 -7.90 20.94 17.79
N ARG A 72 -9.23 20.93 17.98
CA ARG A 72 -10.09 22.12 18.13
C ARG A 72 -10.79 22.20 19.48
N SER A 73 -10.62 21.19 20.32
CA SER A 73 -11.32 21.09 21.61
C SER A 73 -10.51 21.70 22.73
N GLU A 74 -11.17 22.41 23.66
CA GLU A 74 -10.61 22.81 24.94
C GLU A 74 -10.37 21.59 25.86
N PHE A 75 -11.05 20.47 25.61
CA PHE A 75 -10.96 19.23 26.40
C PHE A 75 -10.52 18.03 25.55
N PRO A 76 -9.28 17.98 25.04
CA PRO A 76 -8.80 16.89 24.14
C PRO A 76 -8.84 15.51 24.79
N GLU A 77 -8.72 15.42 26.13
CA GLU A 77 -8.81 14.17 26.89
C GLU A 77 -10.25 13.58 26.85
N LYS A 78 -11.28 14.42 26.75
CA LYS A 78 -12.66 13.96 26.57
C LYS A 78 -12.88 13.35 25.20
N VAL A 79 -12.28 13.96 24.16
CA VAL A 79 -12.29 13.42 22.79
C VAL A 79 -11.54 12.09 22.73
N PHE A 80 -10.37 12.02 23.36
CA PHE A 80 -9.57 10.80 23.44
C PHE A 80 -10.34 9.66 24.11
N THR A 81 -10.91 9.92 25.30
CA THR A 81 -11.69 8.92 26.05
C THR A 81 -12.89 8.43 25.24
N THR A 82 -13.66 9.35 24.65
CA THR A 82 -14.86 9.01 23.85
C THR A 82 -14.49 8.11 22.66
N THR A 83 -13.40 8.44 21.96
CA THR A 83 -12.92 7.66 20.82
C THR A 83 -12.42 6.28 21.24
N MET A 84 -11.61 6.21 22.31
CA MET A 84 -11.06 4.97 22.81
C MET A 84 -12.12 4.00 23.33
N VAL A 85 -13.13 4.51 24.06
CA VAL A 85 -14.26 3.71 24.55
C VAL A 85 -15.08 3.16 23.39
N SER A 86 -15.37 4.02 22.39
CA SER A 86 -16.12 3.60 21.20
C SER A 86 -15.40 2.49 20.44
N LEU A 87 -14.10 2.69 20.09
CA LEU A 87 -13.29 1.68 19.39
C LEU A 87 -13.05 0.44 20.25
N GLY A 88 -12.88 0.59 21.57
CA GLY A 88 -12.74 -0.55 22.48
C GLY A 88 -13.97 -1.44 22.47
N ILE A 89 -15.17 -0.87 22.58
CA ILE A 89 -16.43 -1.62 22.56
C ILE A 89 -16.62 -2.30 21.20
N THR A 90 -16.48 -1.57 20.10
CA THR A 90 -16.64 -2.16 18.76
C THR A 90 -15.62 -3.24 18.45
N SER A 91 -14.37 -3.10 18.90
CA SER A 91 -13.32 -4.11 18.78
C SER A 91 -13.61 -5.35 19.63
N LEU A 92 -14.12 -5.20 20.86
CA LEU A 92 -14.53 -6.35 21.70
C LEU A 92 -15.70 -7.11 21.08
N ILE A 93 -16.72 -6.40 20.58
CA ILE A 93 -17.84 -7.02 19.84
C ILE A 93 -17.30 -7.77 18.62
N PHE A 94 -16.41 -7.15 17.86
CA PHE A 94 -15.80 -7.77 16.68
C PHE A 94 -15.01 -9.05 17.04
N ILE A 95 -14.20 -9.04 18.10
CA ILE A 95 -13.51 -10.23 18.60
C ILE A 95 -14.51 -11.32 18.98
N ALA A 96 -15.57 -10.98 19.72
CA ALA A 96 -16.60 -11.95 20.11
C ALA A 96 -17.29 -12.57 18.88
N LEU A 97 -17.59 -11.78 17.86
CA LEU A 97 -18.15 -12.27 16.59
C LEU A 97 -17.16 -13.19 15.86
N VAL A 98 -15.88 -12.79 15.75
CA VAL A 98 -14.85 -13.63 15.12
C VAL A 98 -14.69 -14.95 15.85
N LEU A 99 -14.63 -14.96 17.17
CA LEU A 99 -14.51 -16.18 17.97
C LEU A 99 -15.75 -17.07 17.84
N GLY A 100 -16.95 -16.48 17.92
CA GLY A 100 -18.22 -17.21 17.83
C GLY A 100 -18.50 -17.81 16.46
N PHE A 101 -18.14 -17.08 15.39
CA PHE A 101 -18.43 -17.47 14.00
C PHE A 101 -17.19 -17.91 13.21
N SER A 102 -16.06 -18.17 13.86
CA SER A 102 -14.80 -18.52 13.19
C SER A 102 -14.91 -19.75 12.27
N ASN A 103 -15.69 -20.76 12.63
CA ASN A 103 -15.92 -21.93 11.77
C ASN A 103 -16.70 -21.54 10.51
N GLN A 104 -17.82 -20.80 10.67
CA GLN A 104 -18.65 -20.36 9.56
C GLN A 104 -17.88 -19.43 8.61
N ILE A 105 -17.07 -18.52 9.17
CA ILE A 105 -16.20 -17.64 8.39
C ILE A 105 -15.18 -18.49 7.61
N SER A 106 -14.56 -19.49 8.25
CA SER A 106 -13.60 -20.39 7.61
C SER A 106 -14.19 -21.11 6.40
N THR A 107 -15.39 -21.68 6.57
CA THR A 107 -16.12 -22.33 5.46
C THR A 107 -16.50 -21.33 4.35
N TRP A 108 -16.98 -20.13 4.73
CA TRP A 108 -17.40 -19.10 3.77
C TRP A 108 -16.27 -18.59 2.87
N ILE A 109 -15.05 -18.50 3.40
CA ILE A 109 -13.86 -18.11 2.64
C ILE A 109 -13.08 -19.31 2.07
N SER A 110 -13.62 -20.54 2.20
CA SER A 110 -13.02 -21.78 1.71
C SER A 110 -11.64 -22.13 2.32
N TYR A 111 -11.46 -21.81 3.61
CA TYR A 111 -10.27 -22.17 4.38
C TYR A 111 -10.61 -23.10 5.54
N GLU A 112 -11.30 -24.19 5.23
CA GLU A 112 -11.61 -25.25 6.19
C GLU A 112 -10.32 -25.86 6.76
N GLY A 113 -10.25 -25.99 8.09
CA GLY A 113 -9.02 -26.42 8.77
C GLY A 113 -8.08 -25.28 9.22
N HIS A 114 -8.25 -24.05 8.71
CA HIS A 114 -7.41 -22.89 9.05
C HIS A 114 -8.12 -21.87 9.96
N ARG A 115 -9.04 -22.34 10.81
CA ARG A 115 -9.77 -21.50 11.78
C ARG A 115 -8.87 -20.57 12.59
N ASN A 116 -7.70 -21.06 12.98
CA ASN A 116 -6.76 -20.30 13.81
C ASN A 116 -6.25 -19.03 13.09
N TYR A 117 -6.06 -19.08 11.77
CA TYR A 117 -5.62 -17.91 10.99
C TYR A 117 -6.64 -16.77 11.07
N ILE A 118 -7.93 -17.11 11.01
CA ILE A 118 -9.05 -16.16 11.10
C ILE A 118 -9.09 -15.54 12.49
N ILE A 119 -8.95 -16.34 13.54
CA ILE A 119 -8.94 -15.86 14.92
C ILE A 119 -7.75 -14.93 15.15
N TRP A 120 -6.54 -15.35 14.78
CA TRP A 120 -5.34 -14.53 14.96
C TRP A 120 -5.43 -13.21 14.24
N MET A 121 -5.90 -13.21 12.98
CA MET A 121 -6.03 -11.98 12.20
C MET A 121 -7.20 -11.11 12.65
N GLY A 122 -8.31 -11.71 13.09
CA GLY A 122 -9.42 -10.95 13.67
C GLY A 122 -8.99 -10.20 14.93
N ILE A 123 -8.27 -10.88 15.84
CA ILE A 123 -7.71 -10.23 17.03
C ILE A 123 -6.70 -9.15 16.65
N THR A 124 -5.83 -9.40 15.66
CA THR A 124 -4.86 -8.43 15.16
C THR A 124 -5.55 -7.14 14.68
N VAL A 125 -6.60 -7.27 13.85
CA VAL A 125 -7.39 -6.12 13.37
C VAL A 125 -7.95 -5.30 14.52
N ALA A 126 -8.49 -5.96 15.54
CA ALA A 126 -9.05 -5.27 16.71
C ALA A 126 -7.97 -4.54 17.52
N LEU A 127 -6.82 -5.15 17.76
CA LEU A 127 -5.69 -4.53 18.46
C LEU A 127 -5.14 -3.34 17.69
N ASP A 128 -5.02 -3.46 16.36
CA ASP A 128 -4.55 -2.38 15.49
C ASP A 128 -5.54 -1.21 15.42
N ALA A 129 -6.85 -1.51 15.40
CA ALA A 129 -7.90 -0.49 15.44
C ALA A 129 -7.83 0.32 16.75
N ILE A 130 -7.69 -0.35 17.90
CA ILE A 130 -7.50 0.31 19.19
C ILE A 130 -6.22 1.13 19.21
N SER A 131 -5.11 0.59 18.71
CA SER A 131 -3.80 1.24 18.71
C SER A 131 -3.73 2.47 17.78
N SER A 132 -4.65 2.59 16.81
CA SER A 132 -4.68 3.73 15.87
C SER A 132 -4.83 5.08 16.57
N ILE A 133 -5.62 5.16 17.65
CA ILE A 133 -5.88 6.41 18.37
C ILE A 133 -4.71 6.86 19.26
N PRO A 134 -4.05 6.00 20.05
CA PRO A 134 -2.79 6.36 20.70
C PRO A 134 -1.73 6.85 19.72
N PHE A 135 -1.58 6.21 18.56
CA PHE A 135 -0.70 6.71 17.50
C PHE A 135 -1.13 8.10 16.99
N ALA A 136 -2.43 8.33 16.79
CA ALA A 136 -2.97 9.63 16.41
C ALA A 136 -2.71 10.70 17.50
N LYS A 137 -2.85 10.34 18.78
CA LYS A 137 -2.55 11.20 19.93
C LYS A 137 -1.08 11.63 19.94
N LEU A 138 -0.14 10.71 19.68
CA LEU A 138 1.28 11.04 19.58
C LEU A 138 1.58 12.03 18.46
N ARG A 139 0.92 11.87 17.31
CA ARG A 139 1.06 12.80 16.17
C ARG A 139 0.49 14.18 16.50
N LEU A 140 -0.69 14.25 17.10
CA LEU A 140 -1.31 15.51 17.50
C LEU A 140 -0.48 16.25 18.58
N ALA A 141 0.13 15.49 19.49
CA ALA A 141 1.00 16.02 20.55
C ALA A 141 2.43 16.34 20.07
N SER A 142 2.72 16.28 18.77
CA SER A 142 4.05 16.49 18.17
C SER A 142 5.16 15.69 18.90
N LYS A 143 4.90 14.39 19.15
CA LYS A 143 5.85 13.44 19.74
C LYS A 143 6.41 12.46 18.69
N PRO A 144 7.16 12.94 17.67
CA PRO A 144 7.56 12.14 16.52
C PRO A 144 8.50 10.98 16.88
N VAL A 145 9.42 11.21 17.82
CA VAL A 145 10.39 10.16 18.21
C VAL A 145 9.69 8.98 18.85
N ARG A 146 8.75 9.22 19.79
CA ARG A 146 8.00 8.13 20.44
C ARG A 146 7.14 7.36 19.44
N PHE A 147 6.47 8.08 18.52
CA PHE A 147 5.75 7.46 17.41
C PHE A 147 6.67 6.55 16.58
N ALA A 148 7.83 7.07 16.17
CA ALA A 148 8.78 6.34 15.35
C ALA A 148 9.31 5.10 16.07
N VAL A 149 9.68 5.21 17.34
CA VAL A 149 10.18 4.08 18.15
C VAL A 149 9.13 2.98 18.27
N LEU A 150 7.89 3.31 18.67
CA LEU A 150 6.83 2.31 18.83
C LEU A 150 6.48 1.64 17.49
N LYS A 151 6.44 2.40 16.40
CA LYS A 151 6.20 1.85 15.07
C LYS A 151 7.36 0.97 14.60
N SER A 152 8.60 1.35 14.88
CA SER A 152 9.79 0.54 14.56
C SER A 152 9.84 -0.74 15.38
N ILE A 153 9.47 -0.72 16.67
CA ILE A 153 9.37 -1.94 17.50
C ILE A 153 8.35 -2.90 16.91
N ASN A 154 7.17 -2.42 16.55
CA ASN A 154 6.12 -3.25 15.91
C ASN A 154 6.65 -3.94 14.64
N ILE A 155 7.30 -3.17 13.76
CA ILE A 155 7.85 -3.68 12.49
C ILE A 155 8.99 -4.67 12.76
N ALA A 156 9.95 -4.31 13.60
CA ALA A 156 11.09 -5.17 13.93
C ALA A 156 10.64 -6.48 14.57
N LEU A 157 9.70 -6.42 15.51
CA LEU A 157 9.16 -7.61 16.17
C LEU A 157 8.43 -8.52 15.18
N SER A 158 7.57 -7.94 14.33
CA SER A 158 6.87 -8.69 13.29
C SER A 158 7.86 -9.42 12.36
N ILE A 159 8.88 -8.73 11.88
CA ILE A 159 9.88 -9.30 10.97
C ILE A 159 10.73 -10.36 11.67
N SER A 160 11.23 -10.07 12.87
CA SER A 160 12.06 -11.00 13.63
C SER A 160 11.31 -12.29 13.95
N LEU A 161 10.03 -12.19 14.33
CA LEU A 161 9.19 -13.35 14.57
C LEU A 161 8.92 -14.15 13.29
N ASN A 162 8.67 -13.48 12.16
CA ASN A 162 8.52 -14.15 10.87
C ASN A 162 9.79 -14.94 10.51
N VAL A 163 10.97 -14.31 10.61
CA VAL A 163 12.26 -14.99 10.34
C VAL A 163 12.49 -16.13 11.33
N PHE A 164 12.17 -15.92 12.60
CA PHE A 164 12.32 -16.94 13.65
C PHE A 164 11.46 -18.17 13.37
N TRP A 165 10.14 -17.99 13.22
CA TRP A 165 9.22 -19.09 13.05
C TRP A 165 9.34 -19.78 11.70
N ILE A 166 9.50 -19.02 10.61
CA ILE A 166 9.41 -19.55 9.27
C ILE A 166 10.76 -20.08 8.76
N TYR A 167 11.88 -19.49 9.18
CA TYR A 167 13.20 -19.90 8.71
C TYR A 167 14.05 -20.58 9.78
N LEU A 168 14.20 -19.94 10.95
CA LEU A 168 15.12 -20.48 11.98
C LEU A 168 14.59 -21.74 12.64
N CYS A 169 13.30 -21.80 13.04
CA CYS A 169 12.74 -22.97 13.72
C CYS A 169 12.82 -24.24 12.86
N PRO A 170 12.41 -24.27 11.58
CA PRO A 170 12.57 -25.46 10.73
C PRO A 170 14.03 -25.88 10.58
N LYS A 171 14.95 -24.91 10.39
CA LYS A 171 16.36 -25.18 10.23
C LYS A 171 17.00 -25.80 11.50
N ILE A 172 16.66 -25.25 12.67
CA ILE A 172 17.16 -25.76 13.95
C ILE A 172 16.60 -27.16 14.22
N LEU A 173 15.30 -27.37 13.96
CA LEU A 173 14.65 -28.66 14.17
C LEU A 173 15.26 -29.75 13.27
N HIS A 174 15.61 -29.40 12.01
CA HIS A 174 16.29 -30.31 11.10
C HIS A 174 17.69 -30.65 11.57
N SER A 175 18.45 -29.67 12.08
CA SER A 175 19.84 -29.87 12.54
C SER A 175 19.94 -30.48 13.94
N TYR A 176 18.98 -30.16 14.81
CA TYR A 176 18.94 -30.58 16.23
C TYR A 176 17.54 -31.01 16.64
N PRO A 177 17.09 -32.27 16.32
CA PRO A 177 15.73 -32.75 16.59
C PRO A 177 15.34 -32.75 18.08
N GLY A 178 16.33 -32.85 19.00
CA GLY A 178 16.11 -32.79 20.44
C GLY A 178 16.15 -31.41 21.06
N SER A 179 16.15 -30.33 20.24
CA SER A 179 16.17 -28.94 20.72
C SER A 179 14.82 -28.56 21.37
N ILE A 180 14.85 -27.56 22.28
CA ILE A 180 13.65 -27.00 22.91
C ILE A 180 12.60 -26.52 21.89
N ILE A 181 13.02 -26.25 20.65
CA ILE A 181 12.16 -25.84 19.53
C ILE A 181 11.14 -26.92 19.19
N HIS A 182 11.44 -28.18 19.38
CA HIS A 182 10.49 -29.31 19.21
C HIS A 182 9.20 -29.12 20.02
N TYR A 183 9.27 -28.50 21.19
CA TYR A 183 8.11 -28.30 22.07
C TYR A 183 7.30 -27.03 21.73
N ILE A 184 7.90 -26.05 21.09
CA ILE A 184 7.25 -24.74 20.82
C ILE A 184 6.88 -24.52 19.34
N TYR A 185 7.46 -25.32 18.43
CA TYR A 185 7.23 -25.19 16.99
C TYR A 185 6.43 -26.38 16.46
N ASN A 186 5.32 -26.07 15.78
CA ASN A 186 4.48 -27.08 15.13
C ASN A 186 4.52 -26.86 13.60
N PRO A 187 5.15 -27.75 12.82
CA PRO A 187 5.23 -27.63 11.36
C PRO A 187 3.88 -27.48 10.66
N ASN A 188 2.80 -28.05 11.23
CA ASN A 188 1.46 -28.03 10.63
C ASN A 188 0.83 -26.62 10.62
N ILE A 189 1.38 -25.65 11.35
CA ILE A 189 0.92 -24.26 11.32
C ILE A 189 1.35 -23.59 10.01
N GLY A 190 2.46 -23.99 9.40
CA GLY A 190 2.92 -23.48 8.11
C GLY A 190 2.95 -21.97 8.03
N ILE A 191 2.34 -21.42 6.98
CA ILE A 191 2.24 -19.97 6.74
C ILE A 191 1.49 -19.21 7.85
N GLY A 192 0.73 -19.92 8.72
CA GLY A 192 0.03 -19.35 9.87
C GLY A 192 0.95 -18.65 10.87
N TYR A 193 2.23 -19.01 10.91
CA TYR A 193 3.22 -18.29 11.72
C TYR A 193 3.40 -16.83 11.30
N ALA A 194 3.12 -16.48 10.05
CA ALA A 194 3.09 -15.08 9.63
C ALA A 194 1.97 -14.31 10.36
N PHE A 195 0.78 -14.91 10.47
CA PHE A 195 -0.36 -14.31 11.17
C PHE A 195 -0.11 -14.22 12.69
N LEU A 196 0.50 -15.25 13.27
CA LEU A 196 0.89 -15.22 14.69
C LEU A 196 1.92 -14.13 14.97
N SER A 197 2.87 -13.92 14.07
CA SER A 197 3.87 -12.85 14.19
C SER A 197 3.22 -11.45 14.17
N TYR A 198 2.22 -11.22 13.30
CA TYR A 198 1.45 -9.97 13.29
C TYR A 198 0.66 -9.81 14.60
N LEU A 199 0.00 -10.86 15.08
CA LEU A 199 -0.75 -10.82 16.33
C LEU A 199 0.13 -10.42 17.51
N VAL A 200 1.28 -11.09 17.68
CA VAL A 200 2.21 -10.80 18.77
C VAL A 200 2.76 -9.37 18.67
N ALA A 201 3.11 -8.91 17.46
CA ALA A 201 3.60 -7.55 17.26
C ALA A 201 2.55 -6.50 17.62
N SER A 202 1.28 -6.71 17.24
CA SER A 202 0.17 -5.80 17.57
C SER A 202 -0.16 -5.83 19.06
N ALA A 203 -0.14 -7.01 19.68
CA ALA A 203 -0.35 -7.14 21.13
C ALA A 203 0.72 -6.42 21.94
N VAL A 204 2.01 -6.63 21.61
CA VAL A 204 3.12 -5.91 22.27
C VAL A 204 3.00 -4.40 22.05
N THR A 205 2.62 -3.96 20.84
CA THR A 205 2.43 -2.54 20.57
C THR A 205 1.36 -1.92 21.47
N LEU A 206 0.22 -2.59 21.63
CA LEU A 206 -0.85 -2.13 22.53
C LEU A 206 -0.39 -2.13 24.00
N LEU A 207 0.35 -3.16 24.44
CA LEU A 207 0.94 -3.20 25.78
C LEU A 207 1.89 -2.02 26.04
N LEU A 208 2.70 -1.64 25.07
CA LEU A 208 3.59 -0.47 25.17
C LEU A 208 2.82 0.85 25.26
N PHE A 209 1.56 0.90 24.81
CA PHE A 209 0.69 2.05 24.97
C PHE A 209 -0.05 2.10 26.31
N LEU A 210 -0.10 1.03 27.12
CA LEU A 210 -0.84 1.00 28.39
C LEU A 210 -0.57 2.22 29.29
N PRO A 211 0.67 2.72 29.44
CA PRO A 211 0.94 3.91 30.27
C PRO A 211 0.29 5.20 29.75
N ASP A 212 -0.01 5.25 28.44
CA ASP A 212 -0.63 6.41 27.76
C ASP A 212 -2.16 6.33 27.73
N LEU A 213 -2.73 5.15 28.00
CA LEU A 213 -4.18 4.89 28.00
C LEU A 213 -4.84 5.36 29.29
N LYS A 214 -4.67 6.64 29.63
CA LYS A 214 -5.34 7.24 30.80
C LYS A 214 -6.81 7.50 30.49
N ILE A 215 -7.60 6.41 30.38
CA ILE A 215 -9.03 6.45 30.04
C ILE A 215 -9.82 6.68 31.32
N LYS A 216 -10.52 7.82 31.41
CA LYS A 216 -11.50 8.11 32.47
C LYS A 216 -12.91 7.93 31.91
N VAL A 217 -13.50 6.75 32.08
CA VAL A 217 -14.82 6.41 31.48
C VAL A 217 -15.89 7.47 31.79
N LYS A 218 -15.81 8.15 32.91
CA LYS A 218 -16.69 9.28 33.28
C LYS A 218 -16.65 10.44 32.26
N ASN A 219 -15.57 10.55 31.47
CA ASN A 219 -15.40 11.59 30.46
C ASN A 219 -15.98 11.18 29.09
N PHE A 220 -16.66 10.04 28.99
CA PHE A 220 -17.34 9.62 27.77
C PHE A 220 -18.51 10.58 27.47
N ASP A 221 -18.62 11.02 26.23
CA ASP A 221 -19.66 11.93 25.77
C ASP A 221 -20.34 11.39 24.52
N TYR A 222 -21.59 10.94 24.68
CA TYR A 222 -22.37 10.37 23.60
C TYR A 222 -22.71 11.39 22.50
N SER A 223 -22.96 12.66 22.87
CA SER A 223 -23.26 13.71 21.89
C SER A 223 -22.05 14.05 21.03
N LEU A 224 -20.85 14.02 21.63
CA LEU A 224 -19.59 14.17 20.93
C LEU A 224 -19.37 12.98 19.98
N LEU A 225 -19.62 11.75 20.44
CA LEU A 225 -19.50 10.55 19.61
C LEU A 225 -20.39 10.63 18.36
N GLN A 226 -21.65 11.04 18.51
CA GLN A 226 -22.55 11.21 17.35
C GLN A 226 -22.01 12.20 16.33
N ARG A 227 -21.46 13.34 16.77
CA ARG A 227 -20.83 14.32 15.87
C ARG A 227 -19.60 13.76 15.17
N MET A 228 -18.78 13.00 15.89
CA MET A 228 -17.59 12.35 15.35
C MET A 228 -17.97 11.27 14.33
N LEU A 229 -18.99 10.47 14.59
CA LEU A 229 -19.50 9.46 13.65
C LEU A 229 -20.10 10.10 12.39
N LYS A 230 -20.87 11.17 12.53
CA LYS A 230 -21.40 11.91 11.37
C LYS A 230 -20.29 12.46 10.48
N TYR A 231 -19.18 12.87 11.07
CA TYR A 231 -18.00 13.31 10.32
C TYR A 231 -17.20 12.14 9.76
N GLY A 232 -17.07 11.03 10.50
CA GLY A 232 -16.30 9.84 10.11
C GLY A 232 -16.93 9.01 9.00
N TRP A 233 -18.28 9.01 8.90
CA TRP A 233 -19.00 8.18 7.92
C TRP A 233 -18.57 8.40 6.45
N PRO A 234 -18.47 9.63 5.92
CA PRO A 234 -17.97 9.83 4.55
C PRO A 234 -16.52 9.36 4.38
N ILE A 235 -15.71 9.48 5.42
CA ILE A 235 -14.30 9.03 5.41
C ILE A 235 -14.21 7.51 5.33
N LEU A 236 -15.09 6.80 6.04
CA LEU A 236 -15.22 5.35 5.94
C LEU A 236 -15.54 4.92 4.50
N VAL A 237 -16.51 5.55 3.85
CA VAL A 237 -16.89 5.23 2.46
C VAL A 237 -15.72 5.43 1.50
N ILE A 238 -14.99 6.55 1.63
CA ILE A 238 -13.79 6.81 0.83
C ILE A 238 -12.70 5.77 1.11
N GLY A 239 -12.51 5.40 2.38
CA GLY A 239 -11.56 4.38 2.80
C GLY A 239 -11.87 3.01 2.18
N ILE A 240 -13.14 2.59 2.23
CA ILE A 240 -13.60 1.34 1.59
C ILE A 240 -13.35 1.39 0.08
N ALA A 241 -13.73 2.47 -0.61
CA ALA A 241 -13.48 2.61 -2.04
C ALA A 241 -11.97 2.53 -2.38
N GLY A 242 -11.11 3.11 -1.52
CA GLY A 242 -9.66 2.99 -1.64
C GLY A 242 -9.16 1.54 -1.49
N MET A 243 -9.71 0.79 -0.51
CA MET A 243 -9.35 -0.62 -0.32
C MET A 243 -9.86 -1.51 -1.46
N VAL A 244 -11.03 -1.22 -2.01
CA VAL A 244 -11.54 -1.89 -3.22
C VAL A 244 -10.54 -1.74 -4.36
N ASN A 245 -10.11 -0.52 -4.67
CA ASN A 245 -9.15 -0.27 -5.75
C ASN A 245 -7.81 -1.00 -5.58
N LEU A 246 -7.39 -1.30 -4.34
CA LEU A 246 -6.07 -1.86 -4.05
C LEU A 246 -6.04 -3.35 -3.74
N ASN A 247 -7.18 -3.94 -3.31
CA ASN A 247 -7.15 -5.29 -2.74
C ASN A 247 -8.34 -6.17 -3.11
N ILE A 248 -9.39 -5.66 -3.76
CA ILE A 248 -10.59 -6.46 -4.06
C ILE A 248 -10.30 -7.60 -5.04
N ASP A 249 -9.32 -7.41 -5.92
CA ASP A 249 -8.80 -8.41 -6.84
C ASP A 249 -8.40 -9.70 -6.12
N LYS A 250 -7.71 -9.60 -4.99
CA LYS A 250 -7.27 -10.74 -4.19
C LYS A 250 -8.42 -11.50 -3.51
N ILE A 251 -9.56 -10.85 -3.35
CA ILE A 251 -10.79 -11.47 -2.82
C ILE A 251 -11.62 -12.08 -3.95
N LEU A 252 -11.72 -11.37 -5.09
CA LEU A 252 -12.56 -11.82 -6.21
C LEU A 252 -11.90 -12.93 -7.03
N LEU A 253 -10.56 -12.89 -7.18
CA LEU A 253 -9.85 -13.87 -8.02
C LEU A 253 -10.16 -15.32 -7.63
N PRO A 254 -10.02 -15.76 -6.36
CA PRO A 254 -10.33 -17.13 -5.99
C PRO A 254 -11.81 -17.49 -6.14
N LYS A 255 -12.71 -16.50 -6.05
CA LYS A 255 -14.16 -16.73 -6.11
C LYS A 255 -14.71 -16.83 -7.52
N PHE A 256 -14.14 -16.07 -8.47
CA PHE A 256 -14.61 -15.97 -9.83
C PHE A 256 -13.76 -16.76 -10.84
N LEU A 257 -12.65 -17.33 -10.41
CA LEU A 257 -11.80 -18.15 -11.27
C LEU A 257 -12.43 -19.53 -11.47
N SER A 258 -13.39 -19.61 -12.39
CA SER A 258 -14.03 -20.86 -12.81
C SER A 258 -13.10 -21.61 -13.78
N GLY A 259 -12.88 -22.90 -13.50
CA GLY A 259 -12.11 -23.80 -14.40
C GLY A 259 -10.65 -24.00 -14.02
N SER A 260 -10.11 -23.30 -13.04
CA SER A 260 -8.79 -23.62 -12.46
C SER A 260 -8.91 -24.73 -11.42
N ALA A 261 -7.98 -25.68 -11.46
CA ALA A 261 -7.88 -26.73 -10.44
C ALA A 261 -7.48 -26.18 -9.06
N ASN A 262 -6.77 -25.07 -9.01
CA ASN A 262 -6.33 -24.43 -7.77
C ASN A 262 -6.35 -22.88 -7.88
N PRO A 263 -7.50 -22.22 -7.62
CA PRO A 263 -7.61 -20.77 -7.68
C PRO A 263 -6.70 -20.02 -6.67
N ILE A 264 -6.39 -20.65 -5.54
CA ILE A 264 -5.53 -20.07 -4.51
C ILE A 264 -4.07 -20.06 -4.96
N TYR A 265 -3.63 -21.09 -5.70
CA TYR A 265 -2.32 -21.11 -6.33
C TYR A 265 -2.16 -19.91 -7.27
N GLU A 266 -3.12 -19.67 -8.15
CA GLU A 266 -3.08 -18.52 -9.06
C GLU A 266 -3.07 -17.18 -8.34
N LEU A 267 -3.79 -17.10 -7.23
CA LEU A 267 -3.73 -15.91 -6.36
C LEU A 267 -2.31 -15.71 -5.77
N GLY A 268 -1.64 -16.79 -5.36
CA GLY A 268 -0.28 -16.75 -4.87
C GLY A 268 0.71 -16.27 -5.92
N VAL A 269 0.60 -16.82 -7.13
CA VAL A 269 1.40 -16.42 -8.31
C VAL A 269 1.20 -14.93 -8.63
N TYR A 270 -0.06 -14.48 -8.69
CA TYR A 270 -0.42 -13.08 -8.89
C TYR A 270 0.13 -12.16 -7.80
N SER A 271 -0.07 -12.56 -6.54
CA SER A 271 0.31 -11.74 -5.38
C SER A 271 1.83 -11.60 -5.24
N ALA A 272 2.59 -12.66 -5.51
CA ALA A 272 4.05 -12.61 -5.54
C ALA A 272 4.56 -11.70 -6.66
N SER A 273 4.01 -11.82 -7.87
CA SER A 273 4.35 -10.96 -9.00
C SER A 273 4.01 -9.48 -8.72
N GLY A 274 2.90 -9.22 -8.02
CA GLY A 274 2.53 -7.89 -7.55
C GLY A 274 3.58 -7.24 -6.63
N LYS A 275 4.39 -8.05 -5.93
CA LYS A 275 5.50 -7.54 -5.12
C LYS A 275 6.62 -6.90 -5.95
N LEU A 276 6.78 -7.29 -7.21
CA LEU A 276 7.74 -6.65 -8.12
C LEU A 276 7.27 -5.24 -8.53
N ALA A 277 5.96 -5.04 -8.62
CA ALA A 277 5.38 -3.73 -8.93
C ALA A 277 5.38 -2.76 -7.71
N ILE A 278 5.70 -3.22 -6.51
CA ILE A 278 5.69 -2.39 -5.29
C ILE A 278 6.75 -1.29 -5.33
N LEU A 279 7.82 -1.47 -6.11
CA LEU A 279 8.86 -0.45 -6.31
C LEU A 279 8.26 0.86 -6.83
N MET A 280 7.30 0.79 -7.76
CA MET A 280 6.57 1.95 -8.24
C MET A 280 5.72 2.57 -7.13
N ALA A 281 5.04 1.76 -6.32
CA ALA A 281 4.22 2.25 -5.20
C ALA A 281 5.08 2.93 -4.11
N LEU A 282 6.28 2.41 -3.82
CA LEU A 282 7.25 3.03 -2.90
C LEU A 282 7.74 4.38 -3.44
N PHE A 283 8.06 4.46 -4.73
CA PHE A 283 8.41 5.73 -5.38
C PHE A 283 7.29 6.76 -5.25
N ILE A 284 6.04 6.38 -5.58
CA ILE A 284 4.88 7.26 -5.46
C ILE A 284 4.71 7.75 -4.03
N GLN A 285 4.88 6.88 -3.05
CA GLN A 285 4.78 7.24 -1.63
C GLN A 285 5.88 8.21 -1.21
N ALA A 286 7.14 7.95 -1.57
CA ALA A 286 8.26 8.84 -1.27
C ALA A 286 8.07 10.21 -1.94
N PHE A 287 7.62 10.21 -3.18
CA PHE A 287 7.29 11.43 -3.92
C PHE A 287 6.21 12.24 -3.19
N ARG A 288 5.09 11.62 -2.80
CA ARG A 288 4.01 12.29 -2.08
C ARG A 288 4.48 12.90 -0.76
N PHE A 289 5.26 12.19 0.05
CA PHE A 289 5.79 12.71 1.30
C PHE A 289 6.67 13.95 1.12
N SER A 290 7.46 13.99 0.03
CA SER A 290 8.39 15.08 -0.23
C SER A 290 7.71 16.28 -0.89
N PHE A 291 6.81 16.05 -1.84
CA PHE A 291 6.27 17.09 -2.71
C PHE A 291 4.91 17.64 -2.26
N GLU A 292 4.06 16.87 -1.58
CA GLU A 292 2.77 17.40 -1.10
C GLU A 292 2.94 18.66 -0.23
N PRO A 293 3.79 18.67 0.82
CA PRO A 293 4.01 19.86 1.63
C PRO A 293 4.58 21.05 0.85
N PHE A 294 5.51 20.76 -0.08
CA PHE A 294 6.08 21.78 -0.96
C PHE A 294 5.00 22.45 -1.82
N LEU A 295 4.14 21.66 -2.45
CA LEU A 295 3.09 22.15 -3.33
C LEU A 295 2.04 22.98 -2.60
N PHE A 296 1.67 22.56 -1.38
CA PHE A 296 0.76 23.34 -0.52
C PHE A 296 1.36 24.70 -0.11
N SER A 297 2.67 24.76 0.15
CA SER A 297 3.33 26.02 0.53
C SER A 297 3.45 27.00 -0.65
N HIS A 298 3.52 26.50 -1.89
CA HIS A 298 3.68 27.30 -3.10
C HIS A 298 2.36 27.69 -3.79
N TYR A 299 1.22 27.25 -3.26
CA TYR A 299 -0.10 27.46 -3.88
C TYR A 299 -0.42 28.92 -4.17
N LYS A 300 -0.04 29.84 -3.29
CA LYS A 300 -0.34 31.28 -3.40
C LYS A 300 0.55 32.04 -4.40
N ASN A 301 1.60 31.39 -4.93
CA ASN A 301 2.51 32.01 -5.87
C ASN A 301 1.91 32.02 -7.28
N GLU A 302 2.08 33.10 -8.03
CA GLU A 302 1.57 33.25 -9.40
C GLU A 302 2.07 32.14 -10.35
N ASP A 303 3.30 31.65 -10.15
CA ASP A 303 3.91 30.59 -10.95
C ASP A 303 3.56 29.16 -10.49
N SER A 304 2.72 28.99 -9.46
CA SER A 304 2.40 27.67 -8.88
C SER A 304 1.95 26.63 -9.91
N LYS A 305 1.10 27.02 -10.85
CA LYS A 305 0.60 26.14 -11.93
C LYS A 305 1.71 25.67 -12.88
N LYS A 306 2.70 26.51 -13.18
CA LYS A 306 3.86 26.12 -13.99
C LYS A 306 4.72 25.11 -13.25
N VAL A 307 4.97 25.35 -11.94
CA VAL A 307 5.69 24.42 -11.07
C VAL A 307 5.00 23.06 -11.02
N TYR A 308 3.68 23.02 -10.90
CA TYR A 308 2.91 21.76 -10.89
C TYR A 308 3.02 21.00 -12.21
N ALA A 309 3.01 21.70 -13.35
CA ALA A 309 3.19 21.08 -14.66
C ALA A 309 4.59 20.46 -14.82
N VAL A 310 5.62 21.17 -14.37
CA VAL A 310 7.01 20.69 -14.40
C VAL A 310 7.19 19.46 -13.49
N ILE A 311 6.68 19.52 -12.27
CA ILE A 311 6.75 18.41 -11.31
C ILE A 311 6.05 17.16 -11.86
N MET A 312 4.86 17.31 -12.45
CA MET A 312 4.14 16.21 -13.08
C MET A 312 4.96 15.56 -14.21
N LYS A 313 5.60 16.37 -15.06
CA LYS A 313 6.44 15.88 -16.14
C LYS A 313 7.59 15.02 -15.62
N TYR A 314 8.34 15.51 -14.62
CA TYR A 314 9.45 14.74 -14.02
C TYR A 314 8.97 13.52 -13.24
N PHE A 315 7.80 13.59 -12.58
CA PHE A 315 7.18 12.42 -11.94
C PHE A 315 6.93 11.30 -12.95
N VAL A 316 6.36 11.64 -14.12
CA VAL A 316 6.12 10.66 -15.19
C VAL A 316 7.42 10.11 -15.75
N ILE A 317 8.42 10.95 -15.98
CA ILE A 317 9.74 10.52 -16.48
C ILE A 317 10.37 9.51 -15.51
N LEU A 318 10.40 9.81 -14.21
CA LEU A 318 10.95 8.91 -13.21
C LEU A 318 10.14 7.61 -13.09
N GLY A 319 8.81 7.70 -13.17
CA GLY A 319 7.96 6.51 -13.18
C GLY A 319 8.20 5.62 -14.39
N LEU A 320 8.40 6.19 -15.59
CA LEU A 320 8.73 5.42 -16.79
C LEU A 320 10.15 4.81 -16.71
N LEU A 321 11.11 5.49 -16.09
CA LEU A 321 12.44 4.91 -15.82
C LEU A 321 12.34 3.72 -14.86
N ILE A 322 11.49 3.80 -13.82
CA ILE A 322 11.24 2.66 -12.92
C ILE A 322 10.57 1.52 -13.68
N PHE A 323 9.58 1.82 -14.53
CA PHE A 323 8.91 0.83 -15.36
C PHE A 323 9.91 0.08 -16.24
N LEU A 324 10.72 0.79 -17.02
CA LEU A 324 11.73 0.18 -17.87
C LEU A 324 12.80 -0.54 -17.06
N GLY A 325 13.25 0.04 -15.95
CA GLY A 325 14.22 -0.57 -15.05
C GLY A 325 13.74 -1.91 -14.50
N VAL A 326 12.48 -2.02 -14.06
CA VAL A 326 11.93 -3.28 -13.57
C VAL A 326 11.77 -4.28 -14.70
N MET A 327 11.23 -3.85 -15.87
CA MET A 327 10.97 -4.75 -16.99
C MET A 327 12.25 -5.25 -17.64
N PHE A 328 13.23 -4.40 -17.88
CA PHE A 328 14.49 -4.76 -18.52
C PHE A 328 15.37 -5.66 -17.66
N TYR A 329 15.26 -5.55 -16.34
CA TYR A 329 16.00 -6.40 -15.40
C TYR A 329 15.11 -7.46 -14.73
N MET A 330 13.97 -7.82 -15.38
CA MET A 330 13.03 -8.81 -14.87
C MET A 330 13.70 -10.18 -14.63
N ASP A 331 14.70 -10.55 -15.44
CA ASP A 331 15.47 -11.78 -15.23
C ASP A 331 16.24 -11.81 -13.91
N ILE A 332 16.56 -10.64 -13.35
CA ILE A 332 17.15 -10.52 -12.01
C ILE A 332 16.03 -10.45 -10.97
N PHE A 333 15.01 -9.62 -11.19
CA PHE A 333 13.94 -9.42 -10.23
C PHE A 333 13.09 -10.68 -10.00
N LYS A 334 12.97 -11.58 -10.97
CA LYS A 334 12.22 -12.85 -10.79
C LYS A 334 12.80 -13.72 -9.67
N PHE A 335 14.11 -13.67 -9.40
CA PHE A 335 14.72 -14.42 -8.29
C PHE A 335 14.25 -13.91 -6.92
N PHE A 336 13.75 -12.69 -6.84
CA PHE A 336 13.15 -12.14 -5.63
C PHE A 336 11.85 -12.86 -5.23
N ILE A 337 11.11 -13.41 -6.20
CA ILE A 337 9.82 -14.06 -5.97
C ILE A 337 9.84 -15.58 -6.16
N GLY A 338 10.99 -16.22 -6.29
CA GLY A 338 11.02 -17.67 -6.46
C GLY A 338 12.35 -18.21 -6.96
N SER A 339 13.34 -18.20 -6.08
CA SER A 339 14.61 -18.89 -6.38
C SER A 339 14.46 -20.42 -6.35
N THR A 340 13.57 -20.95 -5.49
CA THR A 340 13.36 -22.39 -5.26
C THR A 340 12.10 -22.89 -5.98
N HIS A 341 11.03 -22.12 -6.01
CA HIS A 341 9.75 -22.50 -6.59
C HIS A 341 9.47 -21.68 -7.85
N SER A 342 9.79 -22.24 -9.03
CA SER A 342 9.64 -21.58 -10.34
C SER A 342 8.18 -21.25 -10.70
N GLY A 343 7.19 -21.91 -10.09
CA GLY A 343 5.78 -21.64 -10.31
C GLY A 343 5.37 -20.18 -10.09
N TYR A 344 6.05 -19.46 -9.20
CA TYR A 344 5.82 -18.03 -9.02
C TYR A 344 6.14 -17.19 -10.27
N HIS A 345 7.02 -17.67 -11.16
CA HIS A 345 7.42 -16.92 -12.35
C HIS A 345 6.32 -16.86 -13.43
N GLU A 346 5.30 -17.72 -13.34
CA GLU A 346 4.18 -17.69 -14.28
C GLU A 346 3.43 -16.35 -14.26
N GLY A 347 3.39 -15.71 -13.08
CA GLY A 347 2.71 -14.43 -12.88
C GLY A 347 3.46 -13.19 -13.37
N ILE A 348 4.72 -13.30 -13.82
CA ILE A 348 5.52 -12.16 -14.29
C ILE A 348 4.81 -11.38 -15.40
N LYS A 349 4.01 -12.07 -16.21
CA LYS A 349 3.22 -11.47 -17.31
C LYS A 349 2.27 -10.35 -16.88
N VAL A 350 1.84 -10.34 -15.60
CA VAL A 350 0.94 -9.29 -15.07
C VAL A 350 1.69 -8.05 -14.63
N VAL A 351 3.00 -8.13 -14.37
CA VAL A 351 3.80 -7.04 -13.78
C VAL A 351 3.76 -5.74 -14.60
N PRO A 352 3.85 -5.74 -15.95
CA PRO A 352 3.77 -4.50 -16.74
C PRO A 352 2.47 -3.73 -16.47
N TRP A 353 1.34 -4.44 -16.39
CA TRP A 353 0.03 -3.84 -16.14
C TRP A 353 -0.08 -3.26 -14.74
N LEU A 354 0.48 -3.96 -13.74
CA LEU A 354 0.53 -3.48 -12.36
C LEU A 354 1.45 -2.26 -12.20
N LEU A 355 2.60 -2.23 -12.87
CA LEU A 355 3.50 -1.08 -12.88
C LEU A 355 2.85 0.15 -13.53
N MET A 356 2.22 -0.02 -14.69
CA MET A 356 1.51 1.05 -15.39
C MET A 356 0.28 1.51 -14.61
N GLY A 357 -0.49 0.58 -14.02
CA GLY A 357 -1.60 0.91 -13.15
C GLY A 357 -1.16 1.75 -11.94
N ASN A 358 -0.05 1.36 -11.29
CA ASN A 358 0.53 2.17 -10.21
C ASN A 358 0.99 3.55 -10.71
N LEU A 359 1.64 3.65 -11.88
CA LEU A 359 2.07 4.94 -12.43
C LEU A 359 0.88 5.87 -12.64
N PHE A 360 -0.22 5.40 -13.28
CA PHE A 360 -1.43 6.19 -13.45
C PHE A 360 -2.07 6.57 -12.10
N LEU A 361 -2.11 5.64 -11.14
CA LEU A 361 -2.56 5.95 -9.79
C LEU A 361 -1.69 7.04 -9.13
N GLY A 362 -0.39 7.01 -9.36
CA GLY A 362 0.53 8.06 -8.90
C GLY A 362 0.27 9.42 -9.56
N ILE A 363 -0.01 9.43 -10.87
CA ILE A 363 -0.42 10.64 -11.60
C ILE A 363 -1.74 11.18 -11.01
N PHE A 364 -2.72 10.31 -10.78
CA PHE A 364 -3.98 10.67 -10.11
C PHE A 364 -3.75 11.31 -8.74
N TYR A 365 -2.87 10.73 -7.90
CA TYR A 365 -2.54 11.31 -6.60
C TYR A 365 -1.84 12.68 -6.73
N THR A 366 -0.98 12.86 -7.72
CA THR A 366 -0.33 14.16 -7.97
C THR A 366 -1.35 15.20 -8.43
N GLN A 367 -2.31 14.81 -9.27
CA GLN A 367 -3.43 15.67 -9.66
C GLN A 367 -4.37 15.98 -8.49
N SER A 368 -4.44 15.14 -7.45
CA SER A 368 -5.34 15.33 -6.31
C SER A 368 -5.18 16.66 -5.59
N LEU A 369 -4.08 17.35 -5.83
CA LEU A 369 -3.83 18.68 -5.28
C LEU A 369 -4.88 19.71 -5.68
N TRP A 370 -5.39 19.67 -6.92
CA TRP A 370 -6.34 20.67 -7.35
C TRP A 370 -7.60 20.71 -6.48
N TYR A 371 -8.21 19.55 -6.17
CA TYR A 371 -9.43 19.53 -5.36
C TYR A 371 -9.14 19.70 -3.84
N LYS A 372 -7.90 19.43 -3.40
CA LYS A 372 -7.47 19.75 -2.03
C LYS A 372 -7.25 21.24 -1.85
N LEU A 373 -6.68 21.92 -2.86
CA LEU A 373 -6.37 23.36 -2.84
C LEU A 373 -7.60 24.24 -3.06
N THR A 374 -8.60 23.73 -3.77
CA THR A 374 -9.87 24.44 -4.04
C THR A 374 -11.00 24.07 -3.07
N ASP A 375 -10.70 23.35 -1.98
CA ASP A 375 -11.65 22.85 -0.99
C ASP A 375 -12.76 21.95 -1.56
N GLN A 376 -12.53 21.34 -2.74
CA GLN A 376 -13.49 20.49 -3.43
C GLN A 376 -13.16 19.01 -3.27
N THR A 377 -12.81 18.60 -2.04
CA THR A 377 -12.36 17.23 -1.73
C THR A 377 -13.36 16.13 -2.05
N TYR A 378 -14.64 16.46 -2.23
CA TYR A 378 -15.67 15.51 -2.65
C TYR A 378 -15.41 14.90 -4.04
N PHE A 379 -14.67 15.60 -4.92
CA PHE A 379 -14.24 15.00 -6.20
C PHE A 379 -13.30 13.82 -6.00
N GLY A 380 -12.40 13.90 -5.02
CA GLY A 380 -11.54 12.78 -4.68
C GLY A 380 -12.33 11.52 -4.28
N ALA A 381 -13.40 11.70 -3.50
CA ALA A 381 -14.31 10.62 -3.15
C ALA A 381 -15.03 10.04 -4.38
N ARG A 382 -15.56 10.89 -5.25
CA ARG A 382 -16.24 10.47 -6.49
C ARG A 382 -15.31 9.65 -7.40
N PHE A 383 -14.09 10.13 -7.63
CA PHE A 383 -13.12 9.41 -8.45
C PHE A 383 -12.73 8.06 -7.83
N ALA A 384 -12.54 7.99 -6.51
CA ALA A 384 -12.25 6.74 -5.82
C ALA A 384 -13.41 5.73 -5.94
N ILE A 385 -14.67 6.18 -5.84
CA ILE A 385 -15.86 5.34 -6.01
C ILE A 385 -15.97 4.87 -7.47
N ILE A 386 -15.76 5.74 -8.46
CA ILE A 386 -15.76 5.37 -9.88
C ILE A 386 -14.70 4.30 -10.13
N GLY A 387 -13.47 4.51 -9.63
CA GLY A 387 -12.41 3.52 -9.73
C GLY A 387 -12.80 2.19 -9.10
N ALA A 388 -13.41 2.21 -7.90
CA ALA A 388 -13.86 1.01 -7.21
C ALA A 388 -14.92 0.23 -8.02
N ILE A 389 -15.89 0.91 -8.58
CA ILE A 389 -16.93 0.30 -9.44
C ILE A 389 -16.27 -0.35 -10.66
N ILE A 390 -15.38 0.38 -11.36
CA ILE A 390 -14.66 -0.14 -12.53
C ILE A 390 -13.83 -1.37 -12.15
N THR A 391 -13.10 -1.32 -11.04
CA THR A 391 -12.28 -2.43 -10.56
C THR A 391 -13.14 -3.65 -10.28
N ILE A 392 -14.28 -3.51 -9.57
CA ILE A 392 -15.18 -4.63 -9.29
C ILE A 392 -15.76 -5.21 -10.58
N VAL A 393 -16.36 -4.36 -11.42
CA VAL A 393 -17.04 -4.80 -12.65
C VAL A 393 -16.07 -5.50 -13.59
N LEU A 394 -14.89 -4.93 -13.84
CA LEU A 394 -13.91 -5.55 -14.72
C LEU A 394 -13.35 -6.86 -14.15
N ASN A 395 -13.12 -6.94 -12.83
CA ASN A 395 -12.70 -8.22 -12.23
C ASN A 395 -13.76 -9.31 -12.40
N ILE A 396 -15.04 -9.02 -12.10
CA ILE A 396 -16.12 -10.01 -12.22
C ILE A 396 -16.26 -10.50 -13.66
N ILE A 397 -16.14 -9.61 -14.66
CA ILE A 397 -16.30 -9.97 -16.08
C ILE A 397 -15.06 -10.68 -16.63
N LEU A 398 -13.86 -10.19 -16.30
CA LEU A 398 -12.63 -10.62 -16.96
C LEU A 398 -11.94 -11.79 -16.26
N ILE A 399 -12.10 -11.99 -14.94
CA ILE A 399 -11.45 -13.11 -14.23
C ILE A 399 -11.82 -14.46 -14.83
N PRO A 400 -13.10 -14.77 -15.15
CA PRO A 400 -13.44 -16.04 -15.77
C PRO A 400 -12.78 -16.28 -17.15
N MET A 401 -12.39 -15.21 -17.85
CA MET A 401 -11.82 -15.27 -19.21
C MET A 401 -10.29 -15.25 -19.22
N TYR A 402 -9.67 -14.48 -18.33
CA TYR A 402 -8.24 -14.19 -18.37
C TYR A 402 -7.51 -14.56 -17.08
N GLY A 403 -8.18 -15.19 -16.11
CA GLY A 403 -7.57 -15.56 -14.83
C GLY A 403 -7.00 -14.36 -14.09
N TYR A 404 -5.84 -14.54 -13.47
CA TYR A 404 -5.17 -13.48 -12.72
C TYR A 404 -4.73 -12.27 -13.57
N MET A 405 -4.58 -12.43 -14.90
CA MET A 405 -4.28 -11.30 -15.78
C MET A 405 -5.37 -10.23 -15.75
N ALA A 406 -6.63 -10.66 -15.58
CA ALA A 406 -7.78 -9.77 -15.43
C ALA A 406 -7.60 -8.74 -14.31
N CYS A 407 -6.99 -9.15 -13.19
CA CYS A 407 -6.73 -8.27 -12.05
C CYS A 407 -5.78 -7.14 -12.43
N GLY A 408 -4.74 -7.43 -13.21
CA GLY A 408 -3.82 -6.43 -13.74
C GLY A 408 -4.50 -5.47 -14.71
N TYR A 409 -5.32 -5.97 -15.61
CA TYR A 409 -6.08 -5.16 -16.57
C TYR A 409 -7.09 -4.25 -15.86
N ALA A 410 -7.83 -4.78 -14.90
CA ALA A 410 -8.82 -4.04 -14.13
C ALA A 410 -8.17 -2.90 -13.32
N PHE A 411 -7.05 -3.19 -12.65
CA PHE A 411 -6.30 -2.19 -11.89
C PHE A 411 -5.74 -1.08 -12.78
N PHE A 412 -5.15 -1.44 -13.93
CA PHE A 412 -4.67 -0.48 -14.92
C PHE A 412 -5.79 0.40 -15.46
N ALA A 413 -6.89 -0.21 -15.92
CA ALA A 413 -8.03 0.51 -16.48
C ALA A 413 -8.67 1.47 -15.47
N ALA A 414 -8.91 1.03 -14.23
CA ALA A 414 -9.47 1.85 -13.17
C ALA A 414 -8.55 3.06 -12.87
N SER A 415 -7.24 2.82 -12.74
CA SER A 415 -6.25 3.88 -12.48
C SER A 415 -6.17 4.88 -13.62
N LEU A 416 -6.21 4.41 -14.86
CA LEU A 416 -6.24 5.26 -16.06
C LEU A 416 -7.50 6.13 -16.09
N VAL A 417 -8.68 5.54 -15.88
CA VAL A 417 -9.96 6.28 -15.90
C VAL A 417 -9.99 7.32 -14.79
N MET A 418 -9.55 6.98 -13.56
CA MET A 418 -9.45 7.95 -12.47
C MET A 418 -8.53 9.12 -12.82
N THR A 419 -7.40 8.84 -13.46
CA THR A 419 -6.43 9.86 -13.91
C THR A 419 -7.03 10.78 -14.95
N VAL A 420 -7.65 10.21 -15.99
CA VAL A 420 -8.26 10.99 -17.08
C VAL A 420 -9.45 11.81 -16.55
N ALA A 421 -10.31 11.22 -15.75
CA ALA A 421 -11.44 11.93 -15.14
C ALA A 421 -10.98 13.09 -14.24
N SER A 422 -9.95 12.86 -13.41
CA SER A 422 -9.37 13.92 -12.57
C SER A 422 -8.75 15.05 -13.41
N TYR A 423 -8.08 14.72 -14.51
CA TYR A 423 -7.53 15.72 -15.42
C TYR A 423 -8.62 16.56 -16.09
N LEU A 424 -9.63 15.93 -16.69
CA LEU A 424 -10.71 16.62 -17.40
C LEU A 424 -11.51 17.55 -16.49
N VAL A 425 -11.86 17.06 -15.30
CA VAL A 425 -12.58 17.87 -14.32
C VAL A 425 -11.67 18.95 -13.73
N GLY A 426 -10.42 18.60 -13.39
CA GLY A 426 -9.45 19.53 -12.82
C GLY A 426 -9.12 20.70 -13.74
N HIS A 427 -9.11 20.47 -15.06
CA HIS A 427 -8.88 21.52 -16.04
C HIS A 427 -9.93 22.65 -15.97
N LYS A 428 -11.16 22.33 -15.56
CA LYS A 428 -12.24 23.31 -15.39
C LYS A 428 -12.07 24.16 -14.11
N TYR A 429 -11.62 23.56 -13.00
CA TYR A 429 -11.56 24.23 -11.70
C TYR A 429 -10.18 24.82 -11.38
N PHE A 430 -9.13 24.17 -11.85
CA PHE A 430 -7.74 24.58 -11.62
C PHE A 430 -6.89 24.27 -12.87
N PRO A 431 -6.98 25.10 -13.92
CA PRO A 431 -6.34 24.82 -15.21
C PRO A 431 -4.80 24.87 -15.09
N VAL A 432 -4.18 23.69 -15.01
CA VAL A 432 -2.74 23.49 -15.13
C VAL A 432 -2.43 23.10 -16.57
N LYS A 433 -1.54 23.84 -17.23
CA LYS A 433 -1.09 23.52 -18.59
C LYS A 433 0.01 22.46 -18.55
N TYR A 434 -0.39 21.20 -18.44
CA TYR A 434 0.55 20.08 -18.55
C TYR A 434 1.09 19.95 -19.97
N ASP A 435 2.36 19.64 -20.12
CA ASP A 435 2.97 19.36 -21.44
C ASP A 435 2.63 17.92 -21.88
N LEU A 436 1.36 17.73 -22.28
CA LEU A 436 0.86 16.42 -22.68
C LEU A 436 1.58 15.86 -23.91
N LYS A 437 2.11 16.74 -24.79
CA LYS A 437 2.86 16.31 -25.98
C LYS A 437 4.16 15.63 -25.59
N ARG A 438 4.96 16.26 -24.71
CA ARG A 438 6.20 15.65 -24.21
C ARG A 438 5.93 14.44 -23.35
N ILE A 439 4.94 14.50 -22.44
CA ILE A 439 4.53 13.37 -21.61
C ILE A 439 4.14 12.20 -22.50
N GLY A 440 3.26 12.40 -23.50
CA GLY A 440 2.86 11.37 -24.45
C GLY A 440 4.04 10.79 -25.25
N LEU A 441 5.00 11.65 -25.65
CA LEU A 441 6.21 11.21 -26.32
C LEU A 441 7.08 10.30 -25.44
N TYR A 442 7.23 10.61 -24.15
CA TYR A 442 7.97 9.74 -23.21
C TYR A 442 7.27 8.39 -23.01
N PHE A 443 5.93 8.38 -22.91
CA PHE A 443 5.16 7.12 -22.88
C PHE A 443 5.37 6.31 -24.16
N LEU A 444 5.29 6.95 -25.32
CA LEU A 444 5.45 6.29 -26.62
C LEU A 444 6.85 5.68 -26.76
N VAL A 445 7.91 6.46 -26.45
CA VAL A 445 9.29 5.95 -26.54
C VAL A 445 9.53 4.82 -25.55
N SER A 446 9.04 4.93 -24.31
CA SER A 446 9.17 3.85 -23.34
C SER A 446 8.45 2.57 -23.77
N LEU A 447 7.27 2.70 -24.38
CA LEU A 447 6.53 1.57 -24.92
C LEU A 447 7.27 0.91 -26.10
N ILE A 448 7.82 1.70 -27.02
CA ILE A 448 8.61 1.18 -28.15
C ILE A 448 9.82 0.41 -27.62
N LEU A 449 10.59 0.98 -26.68
CA LEU A 449 11.76 0.31 -26.12
C LEU A 449 11.39 -0.98 -25.39
N TYR A 450 10.26 -1.01 -24.68
CA TYR A 450 9.76 -2.21 -24.02
C TYR A 450 9.33 -3.28 -25.05
N LEU A 451 8.65 -2.88 -26.14
CA LEU A 451 8.29 -3.82 -27.22
C LEU A 451 9.53 -4.36 -27.93
N VAL A 452 10.56 -3.57 -28.14
CA VAL A 452 11.84 -4.02 -28.71
C VAL A 452 12.49 -5.07 -27.79
N GLU A 453 12.49 -4.86 -26.47
CA GLU A 453 13.05 -5.85 -25.52
C GLU A 453 12.33 -7.19 -25.60
N ILE A 454 11.00 -7.20 -25.68
CA ILE A 454 10.19 -8.43 -25.75
C ILE A 454 10.44 -9.20 -27.07
N THR A 455 10.68 -8.50 -28.18
CA THR A 455 10.83 -9.12 -29.50
C THR A 455 12.23 -9.70 -29.71
N VAL A 456 13.25 -9.17 -29.05
CA VAL A 456 14.63 -9.61 -29.21
C VAL A 456 14.97 -10.71 -28.19
N VAL A 457 15.14 -11.93 -28.68
CA VAL A 457 15.42 -13.08 -27.82
C VAL A 457 16.93 -13.33 -27.76
N PHE A 458 17.49 -13.31 -26.57
CA PHE A 458 18.89 -13.62 -26.31
C PHE A 458 19.04 -14.98 -25.62
N LYS A 459 19.97 -15.81 -26.07
CA LYS A 459 20.33 -17.05 -25.38
C LYS A 459 21.24 -16.82 -24.18
N ASN A 460 22.03 -15.75 -24.19
CA ASN A 460 22.97 -15.42 -23.14
C ASN A 460 22.43 -14.27 -22.27
N LEU A 461 22.34 -14.50 -20.95
CA LEU A 461 21.84 -13.52 -19.98
C LEU A 461 22.68 -12.23 -19.97
N ILE A 462 24.03 -12.34 -20.07
CA ILE A 462 24.92 -11.18 -20.05
C ILE A 462 24.64 -10.29 -21.27
N LEU A 463 24.50 -10.89 -22.46
CA LEU A 463 24.15 -10.16 -23.69
C LEU A 463 22.78 -9.49 -23.58
N LYS A 464 21.78 -10.19 -23.03
CA LYS A 464 20.45 -9.61 -22.78
C LYS A 464 20.54 -8.40 -21.84
N LEU A 465 21.21 -8.54 -20.70
CA LEU A 465 21.36 -7.45 -19.73
C LEU A 465 22.14 -6.26 -20.32
N SER A 466 23.17 -6.51 -21.13
CA SER A 466 23.94 -5.46 -21.82
C SER A 466 23.06 -4.70 -22.82
N PHE A 467 22.26 -5.42 -23.61
CA PHE A 467 21.30 -4.83 -24.53
C PHE A 467 20.23 -4.01 -23.80
N ASN A 468 19.68 -4.53 -22.73
CA ASN A 468 18.68 -3.85 -21.92
C ASN A 468 19.26 -2.58 -21.25
N SER A 469 20.52 -2.64 -20.80
CA SER A 469 21.25 -1.47 -20.31
C SER A 469 21.45 -0.41 -21.40
N PHE A 470 21.73 -0.85 -22.62
CA PHE A 470 21.85 0.05 -23.76
C PHE A 470 20.50 0.73 -24.07
N LEU A 471 19.37 0.00 -24.10
CA LEU A 471 18.05 0.58 -24.29
C LEU A 471 17.69 1.59 -23.18
N LEU A 472 18.04 1.29 -21.94
CA LEU A 472 17.82 2.21 -20.80
C LEU A 472 18.65 3.49 -20.95
N LEU A 473 19.91 3.37 -21.38
CA LEU A 473 20.77 4.51 -21.69
C LEU A 473 20.22 5.34 -22.85
N LEU A 474 19.68 4.70 -23.90
CA LEU A 474 18.99 5.42 -24.99
C LEU A 474 17.81 6.23 -24.46
N PHE A 475 16.99 5.67 -23.59
CA PHE A 475 15.88 6.41 -22.99
C PHE A 475 16.38 7.58 -22.13
N PHE A 476 17.44 7.36 -21.34
CA PHE A 476 18.05 8.40 -20.52
C PHE A 476 18.64 9.54 -21.37
N THR A 477 19.37 9.22 -22.44
CA THR A 477 19.93 10.22 -23.36
C THR A 477 18.86 10.98 -24.11
N PHE A 478 17.75 10.31 -24.50
CA PHE A 478 16.60 10.92 -25.10
C PHE A 478 15.95 11.95 -24.16
N ILE A 479 15.73 11.59 -22.88
CA ILE A 479 15.24 12.54 -21.86
C ILE A 479 16.21 13.70 -21.71
N TRP A 480 17.51 13.42 -21.54
CA TRP A 480 18.51 14.45 -21.37
C TRP A 480 18.52 15.46 -22.53
N TYR A 481 18.44 14.97 -23.75
CA TYR A 481 18.41 15.82 -24.94
C TYR A 481 17.19 16.77 -24.95
N ASN A 482 16.02 16.26 -24.60
CA ASN A 482 14.77 17.03 -24.59
C ASN A 482 14.65 17.98 -23.40
N GLU A 483 15.24 17.64 -22.25
CA GLU A 483 15.08 18.39 -21.00
C GLU A 483 16.28 19.28 -20.65
N LYS A 484 17.40 19.22 -21.39
CA LYS A 484 18.63 19.97 -21.08
C LYS A 484 18.42 21.50 -21.00
N SER A 485 17.50 22.06 -21.78
CA SER A 485 17.16 23.50 -21.76
C SER A 485 16.40 23.85 -20.46
N ASP A 486 15.41 23.04 -20.09
CA ASP A 486 14.57 23.24 -18.91
C ASP A 486 15.40 23.08 -17.62
N LEU A 487 16.30 22.09 -17.59
CA LEU A 487 17.21 21.86 -16.47
C LEU A 487 18.21 23.00 -16.28
N ARG A 488 18.76 23.56 -17.35
CA ARG A 488 19.64 24.74 -17.26
C ARG A 488 18.89 25.96 -16.72
N GLY A 489 17.64 26.17 -17.14
CA GLY A 489 16.76 27.21 -16.61
C GLY A 489 16.51 27.09 -15.11
N LEU A 490 16.26 25.86 -14.60
CA LEU A 490 16.03 25.60 -13.20
C LEU A 490 17.29 25.83 -12.32
N ILE A 491 18.48 25.52 -12.85
CA ILE A 491 19.75 25.73 -12.14
C ILE A 491 20.08 27.23 -12.07
N SER A 492 19.76 28.00 -13.11
CA SER A 492 19.98 29.46 -13.12
C SER A 492 19.04 30.22 -12.17
N PHE A 493 17.82 29.69 -11.95
CA PHE A 493 16.85 30.28 -11.01
C PHE A 493 17.30 30.14 -9.53
N LYS A 494 18.11 29.13 -9.22
CA LYS A 494 18.64 28.89 -7.86
C LYS A 494 19.85 29.79 -7.52
N ARG A 495 20.39 30.52 -8.49
CA ARG A 495 21.52 31.47 -8.33
C ARG A 495 21.09 32.94 -8.23
N ARG A 496 19.82 33.24 -8.39
CA ARG A 496 19.21 34.52 -8.10
C ARG A 496 18.39 34.44 -6.80
#